data_a6a1b06cb284da1f9f002d2c1f3bb812
#
_entry.id   a6a1b06cb284da1f9f002d2c1f3bb812
#
_cell.length_a   1.000
_cell.length_b   1.000
_cell.length_c   1.000
_cell.angle_alpha   90.00
_cell.angle_beta   90.00
_cell.angle_gamma   90.00
#
_symmetry.space_group_name_H-M   'P 1'
#
loop_
_entity.id
_entity.type
_entity.pdbx_description
1 polymer ?
#
loop_
_entity_poly.entity_id
_entity_poly.type
_entity_poly.pdbx_seq_one_letter_code
_entity_poly.pdbx_strand_id
1 'polypeptide(L)'
;MWRRERWDRPRARGHLYAAPVSVERPERGGAWDFRGRLHPEYSPRRDGDPDPGEVVWAWVPFEEDPTLGKDRPIVVIGRDADDHDVLVALMLSSKSHDGDRDWHSVGSGGWDPEGRGSWVRLDRPLAVTEAGVRREGAVLPEQQFLAVVEAAGRRVVRHAPGPRPTQEQPARPSLLARVRGLFRR
;
A
#
# COMPACT_ATOMS: atom_id res chain seq x y z
N MET A 1 6.77 32.31 20.43
CA MET A 1 5.42 31.90 20.80
C MET A 1 4.70 31.47 19.54
N TRP A 2 4.95 30.19 19.11
CA TRP A 2 4.41 29.62 17.87
C TRP A 2 3.14 28.87 18.19
N ARG A 3 2.00 29.34 17.66
CA ARG A 3 0.71 28.65 17.74
C ARG A 3 0.81 27.40 16.85
N ARG A 4 0.60 26.23 17.47
CA ARG A 4 0.33 24.98 16.74
C ARG A 4 -1.06 25.10 16.13
N GLU A 5 -1.13 25.38 14.85
CA GLU A 5 -2.38 25.22 14.11
C GLU A 5 -2.69 23.74 14.04
N ARG A 6 -3.82 23.41 14.63
CA ARG A 6 -4.39 22.06 14.64
C ARG A 6 -4.92 21.78 13.24
N TRP A 7 -4.19 20.96 12.51
CA TRP A 7 -4.70 20.45 11.24
C TRP A 7 -6.00 19.70 11.50
N ASP A 8 -7.15 20.28 11.07
CA ASP A 8 -8.41 19.56 10.98
C ASP A 8 -8.22 18.39 10.02
N ARG A 9 -8.26 17.18 10.59
CA ARG A 9 -8.16 15.94 9.83
C ARG A 9 -9.31 15.90 8.82
N PRO A 10 -9.06 15.81 7.50
CA PRO A 10 -10.11 15.43 6.58
C PRO A 10 -10.62 14.06 7.03
N ARG A 11 -11.89 13.95 7.29
CA ARG A 11 -12.54 12.67 7.59
C ARG A 11 -12.32 11.76 6.39
N ALA A 12 -11.40 10.81 6.54
CA ALA A 12 -11.11 9.79 5.54
C ALA A 12 -12.38 8.98 5.28
N ARG A 13 -13.06 9.31 4.19
CA ARG A 13 -14.06 8.44 3.57
C ARG A 13 -13.31 7.58 2.57
N GLY A 14 -13.18 6.29 2.87
CA GLY A 14 -12.81 5.27 1.91
C GLY A 14 -11.68 4.40 2.41
N HIS A 15 -12.00 3.14 2.65
CA HIS A 15 -11.03 2.07 2.79
C HIS A 15 -10.32 1.92 1.45
N LEU A 16 -9.03 2.23 1.40
CA LEU A 16 -8.28 2.22 0.15
C LEU A 16 -7.96 0.81 -0.38
N TYR A 17 -8.08 -0.23 0.45
CA TYR A 17 -7.83 -1.61 0.02
C TYR A 17 -8.80 -2.59 0.68
N ALA A 18 -9.24 -3.62 -0.07
CA ALA A 18 -10.23 -4.59 0.37
C ALA A 18 -9.63 -5.65 1.29
N ALA A 19 -10.50 -6.24 2.12
CA ALA A 19 -10.32 -7.19 3.21
C ALA A 19 -9.16 -8.21 3.15
N PRO A 20 -8.68 -8.70 4.31
CA PRO A 20 -7.41 -9.42 4.46
C PRO A 20 -7.44 -10.76 3.74
N VAL A 21 -6.63 -10.87 2.71
CA VAL A 21 -6.03 -12.15 2.32
C VAL A 21 -4.68 -12.15 3.03
N SER A 22 -4.45 -13.08 3.92
CA SER A 22 -3.13 -13.27 4.55
C SER A 22 -2.13 -13.54 3.44
N VAL A 23 -1.40 -12.53 3.02
CA VAL A 23 -0.26 -12.70 2.12
C VAL A 23 0.90 -13.09 3.05
N GLU A 24 1.40 -14.31 2.89
CA GLU A 24 2.52 -14.78 3.68
C GLU A 24 3.72 -13.86 3.50
N ARG A 25 4.24 -13.40 4.63
CA ARG A 25 5.48 -12.62 4.70
C ARG A 25 6.62 -13.49 4.15
N PRO A 26 7.41 -13.05 3.17
CA PRO A 26 8.48 -13.88 2.63
C PRO A 26 9.53 -14.17 3.72
N GLU A 27 9.89 -15.46 3.88
CA GLU A 27 10.87 -15.92 4.89
C GLU A 27 12.26 -15.27 4.71
N ARG A 28 12.59 -14.81 3.51
CA ARG A 28 13.89 -14.23 3.15
C ARG A 28 13.99 -12.71 3.29
N GLY A 29 12.96 -12.06 3.83
CA GLY A 29 12.88 -10.60 3.81
C GLY A 29 12.63 -10.04 2.40
N GLY A 30 12.45 -8.71 2.29
CA GLY A 30 12.12 -8.04 1.04
C GLY A 30 10.68 -7.57 1.03
N ALA A 31 10.21 -7.10 -0.13
CA ALA A 31 8.86 -6.63 -0.31
C ALA A 31 7.92 -7.76 -0.78
N TRP A 32 6.62 -7.60 -0.51
CA TRP A 32 5.55 -8.47 -1.01
C TRP A 32 4.34 -7.62 -1.41
N ASP A 33 3.37 -8.19 -2.13
CA ASP A 33 2.18 -7.45 -2.54
C ASP A 33 1.33 -7.03 -1.33
N PHE A 34 1.06 -5.75 -1.19
CA PHE A 34 0.23 -5.22 -0.11
C PHE A 34 -1.25 -5.42 -0.42
N ARG A 35 -1.98 -5.94 0.58
CA ARG A 35 -3.43 -6.18 0.48
C ARG A 35 -4.23 -5.68 1.68
N GLY A 36 -3.56 -4.91 2.56
CA GLY A 36 -4.13 -4.32 3.76
C GLY A 36 -4.82 -2.97 3.52
N ARG A 37 -4.94 -2.20 4.59
CA ARG A 37 -5.47 -0.83 4.57
C ARG A 37 -4.33 0.16 4.76
N LEU A 38 -4.06 0.96 3.74
CA LEU A 38 -3.04 2.01 3.83
C LEU A 38 -3.49 3.13 4.77
N HIS A 39 -2.62 3.48 5.71
CA HIS A 39 -2.63 4.75 6.45
C HIS A 39 -1.52 5.64 5.88
N PRO A 40 -1.84 6.60 4.98
CA PRO A 40 -0.83 7.47 4.39
C PRO A 40 -0.24 8.39 5.47
N GLU A 41 1.07 8.54 5.44
CA GLU A 41 1.81 9.39 6.38
C GLU A 41 3.00 10.02 5.65
N TYR A 42 3.39 11.23 6.04
CA TYR A 42 4.63 11.86 5.60
C TYR A 42 5.41 12.31 6.84
N SER A 43 6.45 11.57 7.17
CA SER A 43 7.26 11.80 8.38
C SER A 43 8.72 11.40 8.20
N PRO A 44 9.39 11.79 7.09
CA PRO A 44 10.76 11.34 6.82
C PRO A 44 11.72 11.80 7.91
N ARG A 45 12.62 10.91 8.36
CA ARG A 45 13.70 11.20 9.32
C ARG A 45 14.98 10.55 8.82
N ARG A 46 16.09 11.25 9.00
CA ARG A 46 17.42 10.70 8.66
C ARG A 46 18.07 10.08 9.88
N ASP A 47 17.47 9.01 10.38
CA ASP A 47 17.94 8.28 11.57
C ASP A 47 18.42 6.85 11.28
N GLY A 48 18.29 6.41 10.02
CA GLY A 48 18.70 5.08 9.56
C GLY A 48 17.55 4.09 9.45
N ASP A 49 16.37 4.44 9.96
CA ASP A 49 15.16 3.64 9.85
C ASP A 49 14.31 4.11 8.65
N PRO A 50 13.62 3.21 7.95
CA PRO A 50 12.79 3.58 6.79
C PRO A 50 11.49 4.26 7.24
N ASP A 51 11.34 5.53 6.92
CA ASP A 51 10.16 6.31 7.26
C ASP A 51 9.28 6.67 6.05
N PRO A 52 7.96 6.90 6.26
CA PRO A 52 7.09 7.42 5.22
C PRO A 52 7.56 8.76 4.66
N GLY A 53 7.68 8.84 3.34
CA GLY A 53 8.26 9.96 2.62
C GLY A 53 9.69 9.70 2.12
N GLU A 54 10.27 8.56 2.47
CA GLU A 54 11.61 8.18 2.03
C GLU A 54 11.59 7.21 0.86
N VAL A 55 12.61 7.34 0.02
CA VAL A 55 12.93 6.37 -1.04
C VAL A 55 14.05 5.49 -0.52
N VAL A 56 13.78 4.21 -0.35
CA VAL A 56 14.69 3.19 0.17
C VAL A 56 14.85 2.05 -0.82
N TRP A 57 15.78 1.14 -0.60
CA TRP A 57 16.00 -0.01 -1.46
C TRP A 57 15.51 -1.29 -0.81
N ALA A 58 14.74 -2.08 -1.56
CA ALA A 58 14.30 -3.39 -1.14
C ALA A 58 14.33 -4.38 -2.31
N TRP A 59 14.40 -5.66 -1.99
CA TRP A 59 14.20 -6.71 -2.97
C TRP A 59 12.70 -6.78 -3.32
N VAL A 60 12.37 -6.57 -4.60
CA VAL A 60 10.99 -6.58 -5.10
C VAL A 60 10.78 -7.79 -5.99
N PRO A 61 9.85 -8.70 -5.65
CA PRO A 61 9.55 -9.88 -6.45
C PRO A 61 8.92 -9.50 -7.79
N PHE A 62 9.16 -10.32 -8.82
CA PHE A 62 8.45 -10.20 -10.08
C PHE A 62 7.00 -10.68 -9.91
N GLU A 63 6.09 -10.11 -10.69
CA GLU A 63 4.67 -10.49 -10.65
C GLU A 63 4.44 -11.87 -11.20
N GLU A 64 5.20 -12.22 -12.26
CA GLU A 64 5.09 -13.48 -12.98
C GLU A 64 5.67 -14.65 -12.19
N ASP A 65 6.71 -14.40 -11.39
CA ASP A 65 7.37 -15.40 -10.56
C ASP A 65 7.89 -14.75 -9.27
N PRO A 66 7.14 -14.84 -8.16
CA PRO A 66 7.53 -14.24 -6.88
C PRO A 66 8.80 -14.85 -6.23
N THR A 67 9.29 -15.97 -6.76
CA THR A 67 10.57 -16.56 -6.31
C THR A 67 11.77 -15.82 -6.88
N LEU A 68 11.56 -15.06 -7.95
CA LEU A 68 12.52 -14.20 -8.62
C LEU A 68 12.19 -12.74 -8.34
N GLY A 69 13.20 -11.88 -8.40
CA GLY A 69 13.04 -10.45 -8.17
C GLY A 69 14.37 -9.72 -8.30
N LYS A 70 14.37 -8.45 -7.98
CA LYS A 70 15.59 -7.65 -7.93
C LYS A 70 15.47 -6.49 -6.95
N ASP A 71 16.61 -5.98 -6.51
CA ASP A 71 16.65 -4.74 -5.74
C ASP A 71 16.16 -3.57 -6.57
N ARG A 72 15.23 -2.81 -5.96
CA ARG A 72 14.64 -1.60 -6.56
C ARG A 72 14.49 -0.51 -5.53
N PRO A 73 14.58 0.75 -5.94
CA PRO A 73 14.12 1.83 -5.10
C PRO A 73 12.60 1.75 -4.96
N ILE A 74 12.12 1.94 -3.74
CA ILE A 74 10.71 2.03 -3.38
C ILE A 74 10.49 3.28 -2.55
N VAL A 75 9.40 4.00 -2.75
CA VAL A 75 8.99 5.13 -1.89
C VAL A 75 8.01 4.61 -0.85
N VAL A 76 8.31 4.82 0.41
CA VAL A 76 7.42 4.49 1.52
C VAL A 76 6.32 5.55 1.58
N ILE A 77 5.04 5.14 1.48
CA ILE A 77 3.89 6.05 1.42
C ILE A 77 3.03 6.03 2.68
N GLY A 78 3.36 5.18 3.64
CA GLY A 78 2.64 5.06 4.90
C GLY A 78 2.82 3.69 5.53
N ARG A 79 1.89 3.33 6.42
CA ARG A 79 1.89 2.07 7.15
C ARG A 79 0.57 1.32 6.93
N ASP A 80 0.57 0.02 7.18
CA ASP A 80 -0.68 -0.73 7.27
C ASP A 80 -1.45 -0.24 8.51
N ALA A 81 -2.75 -0.01 8.35
CA ALA A 81 -3.62 0.46 9.43
C ALA A 81 -3.87 -0.62 10.52
N ASP A 82 -3.66 -1.88 10.19
CA ASP A 82 -3.90 -3.01 11.08
C ASP A 82 -2.59 -3.59 11.65
N ASP A 83 -1.43 -3.36 10.99
CA ASP A 83 -0.09 -3.79 11.43
C ASP A 83 0.92 -2.66 11.19
N HIS A 84 1.18 -1.86 12.20
CA HIS A 84 2.07 -0.69 12.11
C HIS A 84 3.54 -1.03 11.84
N ASP A 85 3.97 -2.28 12.02
CA ASP A 85 5.33 -2.74 11.69
C ASP A 85 5.49 -2.97 10.18
N VAL A 86 4.38 -2.94 9.44
CA VAL A 86 4.37 -3.06 7.98
C VAL A 86 4.31 -1.69 7.34
N LEU A 87 5.37 -1.36 6.62
CA LEU A 87 5.45 -0.20 5.75
C LEU A 87 4.78 -0.51 4.41
N VAL A 88 4.06 0.46 3.86
CA VAL A 88 3.47 0.38 2.53
C VAL A 88 4.25 1.26 1.59
N ALA A 89 4.66 0.71 0.45
CA ALA A 89 5.53 1.38 -0.48
C ALA A 89 5.11 1.17 -1.95
N LEU A 90 5.63 2.01 -2.82
CA LEU A 90 5.46 1.91 -4.28
C LEU A 90 6.85 1.85 -4.94
N MET A 91 7.04 0.97 -5.92
CA MET A 91 8.33 0.85 -6.58
C MET A 91 8.59 1.99 -7.57
N LEU A 92 9.87 2.35 -7.73
CA LEU A 92 10.35 3.30 -8.71
C LEU A 92 11.02 2.60 -9.89
N SER A 93 11.01 3.29 -11.03
CA SER A 93 11.73 2.93 -12.24
C SER A 93 12.37 4.17 -12.86
N SER A 94 13.62 4.05 -13.32
CA SER A 94 14.29 5.08 -14.13
C SER A 94 14.00 4.94 -15.63
N LYS A 95 13.26 3.92 -16.04
CA LYS A 95 12.75 3.79 -17.41
C LYS A 95 11.57 4.75 -17.58
N SER A 96 11.48 5.44 -18.75
CA SER A 96 10.33 6.30 -19.05
C SER A 96 9.04 5.47 -19.13
N HIS A 97 8.01 6.00 -18.49
CA HIS A 97 6.64 5.48 -18.50
C HIS A 97 5.66 6.59 -18.91
N ASP A 98 6.12 7.50 -19.80
CA ASP A 98 5.29 8.61 -20.28
C ASP A 98 4.04 8.07 -20.98
N GLY A 99 2.89 8.64 -20.60
CA GLY A 99 1.58 8.22 -21.11
C GLY A 99 1.00 6.97 -20.45
N ASP A 100 1.73 6.26 -19.63
CA ASP A 100 1.23 5.13 -18.86
C ASP A 100 0.50 5.61 -17.61
N ARG A 101 -0.78 5.27 -17.50
CA ARG A 101 -1.65 5.72 -16.40
C ARG A 101 -1.34 5.04 -15.07
N ASP A 102 -0.61 3.93 -15.09
CA ASP A 102 -0.22 3.20 -13.88
C ASP A 102 1.06 3.73 -13.28
N TRP A 103 1.65 4.74 -13.90
CA TRP A 103 2.88 5.38 -13.46
C TRP A 103 2.73 6.89 -13.27
N HIS A 104 3.47 7.42 -12.30
CA HIS A 104 3.53 8.85 -11.99
C HIS A 104 4.98 9.32 -11.97
N SER A 105 5.30 10.35 -12.75
CA SER A 105 6.65 10.94 -12.78
C SER A 105 6.92 11.71 -11.48
N VAL A 106 8.07 11.44 -10.87
CA VAL A 106 8.55 12.13 -9.66
C VAL A 106 9.86 12.89 -9.89
N GLY A 107 10.28 13.00 -11.16
CA GLY A 107 11.54 13.67 -11.50
C GLY A 107 12.76 12.90 -11.00
N SER A 108 13.87 13.63 -10.83
CA SER A 108 15.15 13.08 -10.35
C SER A 108 15.37 13.45 -8.88
N GLY A 109 16.15 12.61 -8.17
CA GLY A 109 16.51 12.87 -6.78
C GLY A 109 17.70 12.01 -6.33
N GLY A 110 18.06 12.14 -5.06
CA GLY A 110 19.21 11.43 -4.47
C GLY A 110 19.11 9.90 -4.46
N TRP A 111 17.98 9.33 -4.82
CA TRP A 111 17.77 7.89 -4.97
C TRP A 111 18.36 7.31 -6.26
N ASP A 112 18.64 8.14 -7.26
CA ASP A 112 19.31 7.73 -8.51
C ASP A 112 20.66 8.44 -8.61
N PRO A 113 21.80 7.74 -8.48
CA PRO A 113 23.14 8.34 -8.56
C PRO A 113 23.44 8.98 -9.91
N GLU A 114 22.75 8.56 -10.98
CA GLU A 114 22.92 9.11 -12.32
C GLU A 114 22.00 10.31 -12.57
N GLY A 115 21.16 10.69 -11.60
CA GLY A 115 20.26 11.84 -11.70
C GLY A 115 19.16 11.68 -12.75
N ARG A 116 18.83 10.44 -13.14
CA ARG A 116 17.76 10.18 -14.11
C ARG A 116 16.39 10.46 -13.52
N GLY A 117 15.47 10.87 -14.39
CA GLY A 117 14.05 10.94 -14.01
C GLY A 117 13.50 9.57 -13.57
N SER A 118 12.62 9.58 -12.61
CA SER A 118 12.01 8.37 -12.07
C SER A 118 10.48 8.44 -12.12
N TRP A 119 9.87 7.28 -12.24
CA TRP A 119 8.43 7.07 -12.23
C TRP A 119 8.06 6.11 -11.11
N VAL A 120 6.97 6.40 -10.41
CA VAL A 120 6.42 5.57 -9.34
C VAL A 120 5.26 4.74 -9.90
N ARG A 121 5.26 3.44 -9.65
CA ARG A 121 4.20 2.53 -10.04
C ARG A 121 3.03 2.59 -9.07
N LEU A 122 1.83 2.93 -9.55
CA LEU A 122 0.66 3.23 -8.73
C LEU A 122 -0.27 2.03 -8.49
N ASP A 123 -0.26 1.04 -9.39
CA ASP A 123 -1.22 -0.07 -9.43
C ASP A 123 -0.82 -1.27 -8.57
N ARG A 124 0.45 -1.31 -8.10
CA ARG A 124 1.00 -2.40 -7.31
C ARG A 124 1.62 -1.90 -6.01
N PRO A 125 0.82 -1.65 -4.97
CA PRO A 125 1.37 -1.34 -3.65
C PRO A 125 2.08 -2.56 -3.06
N LEU A 126 3.19 -2.30 -2.41
CA LEU A 126 4.07 -3.29 -1.79
C LEU A 126 4.04 -3.11 -0.28
N ALA A 127 4.14 -4.21 0.44
CA ALA A 127 4.42 -4.24 1.85
C ALA A 127 5.91 -4.55 2.08
N VAL A 128 6.51 -3.95 3.08
CA VAL A 128 7.88 -4.23 3.50
C VAL A 128 8.01 -3.98 5.01
N THR A 129 8.88 -4.73 5.67
CA THR A 129 9.28 -4.43 7.04
C THR A 129 10.61 -3.72 7.04
N GLU A 130 10.96 -3.07 8.14
CA GLU A 130 12.27 -2.48 8.36
C GLU A 130 13.42 -3.46 8.03
N ALA A 131 13.31 -4.70 8.48
CA ALA A 131 14.30 -5.74 8.17
C ALA A 131 14.38 -6.10 6.66
N GLY A 132 13.36 -5.75 5.87
CA GLY A 132 13.34 -5.96 4.42
C GLY A 132 13.98 -4.83 3.62
N VAL A 133 14.34 -3.73 4.26
CA VAL A 133 15.01 -2.57 3.66
C VAL A 133 16.52 -2.78 3.70
N ARG A 134 17.20 -2.53 2.58
CA ARG A 134 18.63 -2.81 2.47
C ARG A 134 19.52 -1.60 2.66
N ARG A 135 19.03 -0.42 2.37
CA ARG A 135 19.73 0.82 2.64
C ARG A 135 18.77 2.00 2.63
N GLU A 136 19.13 3.00 3.40
CA GLU A 136 18.53 4.31 3.37
C GLU A 136 18.74 4.96 1.99
N GLY A 137 17.72 5.62 1.52
CA GLY A 137 17.74 6.33 0.23
C GLY A 137 17.75 7.84 0.43
N ALA A 138 16.77 8.50 -0.18
CA ALA A 138 16.62 9.95 -0.15
C ALA A 138 15.16 10.31 0.17
N VAL A 139 14.95 11.50 0.71
CA VAL A 139 13.61 12.02 0.99
C VAL A 139 12.96 12.46 -0.32
N LEU A 140 11.75 11.95 -0.59
CA LEU A 140 10.88 12.48 -1.65
C LEU A 140 10.28 13.81 -1.16
N PRO A 141 10.39 14.91 -1.90
CA PRO A 141 9.79 16.18 -1.50
C PRO A 141 8.28 16.04 -1.22
N GLU A 142 7.78 16.68 -0.17
CA GLU A 142 6.40 16.52 0.32
C GLU A 142 5.35 16.75 -0.78
N GLN A 143 5.54 17.75 -1.63
CA GLN A 143 4.61 18.03 -2.72
C GLN A 143 4.52 16.86 -3.73
N GLN A 144 5.66 16.24 -4.05
CA GLN A 144 5.70 15.05 -4.93
C GLN A 144 5.08 13.84 -4.23
N PHE A 145 5.35 13.67 -2.94
CA PHE A 145 4.75 12.63 -2.12
C PHE A 145 3.22 12.72 -2.12
N LEU A 146 2.66 13.90 -1.87
CA LEU A 146 1.20 14.12 -1.87
C LEU A 146 0.60 13.81 -3.24
N ALA A 147 1.26 14.20 -4.32
CA ALA A 147 0.82 13.89 -5.68
C ALA A 147 0.81 12.38 -5.97
N VAL A 148 1.82 11.65 -5.50
CA VAL A 148 1.91 10.18 -5.61
C VAL A 148 0.77 9.51 -4.83
N VAL A 149 0.56 9.88 -3.56
CA VAL A 149 -0.50 9.29 -2.71
C VAL A 149 -1.88 9.56 -3.31
N GLU A 150 -2.13 10.77 -3.80
CA GLU A 150 -3.40 11.10 -4.47
C GLU A 150 -3.59 10.29 -5.75
N ALA A 151 -2.55 10.16 -6.58
CA ALA A 151 -2.60 9.39 -7.81
C ALA A 151 -2.84 7.89 -7.55
N ALA A 152 -2.16 7.31 -6.56
CA ALA A 152 -2.35 5.93 -6.13
C ALA A 152 -3.78 5.70 -5.59
N GLY A 153 -4.32 6.61 -4.77
CA GLY A 153 -5.70 6.53 -4.28
C GLY A 153 -6.73 6.49 -5.40
N ARG A 154 -6.55 7.30 -6.44
CA ARG A 154 -7.43 7.28 -7.63
C ARG A 154 -7.36 5.96 -8.41
N ARG A 155 -6.20 5.29 -8.42
CA ARG A 155 -6.04 3.99 -9.09
C ARG A 155 -6.74 2.88 -8.34
N VAL A 156 -6.57 2.82 -7.03
CA VAL A 156 -7.19 1.80 -6.18
C VAL A 156 -8.70 1.83 -6.25
N VAL A 157 -9.31 3.02 -6.20
CA VAL A 157 -10.78 3.16 -6.34
C VAL A 157 -11.29 2.61 -7.68
N ARG A 158 -10.51 2.69 -8.75
CA ARG A 158 -10.91 2.16 -10.08
C ARG A 158 -10.77 0.65 -10.20
N HIS A 159 -9.91 0.02 -9.41
CA HIS A 159 -9.64 -1.43 -9.44
C HIS A 159 -10.29 -2.19 -8.27
N ALA A 160 -10.96 -1.47 -7.34
CA ALA A 160 -11.74 -2.13 -6.31
C ALA A 160 -12.83 -3.00 -6.98
N PRO A 161 -12.88 -4.31 -6.70
CA PRO A 161 -13.99 -5.12 -7.15
C PRO A 161 -15.27 -4.49 -6.61
N GLY A 162 -16.26 -4.31 -7.49
CA GLY A 162 -17.57 -3.79 -7.10
C GLY A 162 -18.13 -4.56 -5.90
N PRO A 163 -19.06 -3.97 -5.11
CA PRO A 163 -19.63 -4.64 -3.96
C PRO A 163 -20.11 -6.02 -4.39
N ARG A 164 -19.59 -7.07 -3.73
CA ARG A 164 -20.07 -8.43 -3.98
C ARG A 164 -21.59 -8.41 -3.78
N PRO A 165 -22.37 -8.98 -4.71
CA PRO A 165 -23.77 -9.16 -4.45
C PRO A 165 -23.90 -9.89 -3.11
N THR A 166 -24.65 -9.29 -2.19
CA THR A 166 -24.94 -9.87 -0.89
C THR A 166 -25.53 -11.23 -1.20
N GLN A 167 -24.78 -12.31 -0.91
CA GLN A 167 -25.36 -13.63 -0.92
C GLN A 167 -26.42 -13.59 0.18
N GLU A 168 -27.70 -13.55 -0.23
CA GLU A 168 -28.79 -13.78 0.68
C GLU A 168 -28.50 -15.09 1.39
N GLN A 169 -28.09 -14.98 2.68
CA GLN A 169 -28.00 -16.16 3.51
C GLN A 169 -29.40 -16.80 3.51
N PRO A 170 -29.49 -18.07 3.12
CA PRO A 170 -30.79 -18.74 3.20
C PRO A 170 -31.30 -18.59 4.64
N ALA A 171 -32.50 -18.02 4.78
CA ALA A 171 -33.11 -17.76 6.06
C ALA A 171 -33.01 -19.01 6.92
N ARG A 172 -32.33 -18.90 8.07
CA ARG A 172 -32.27 -19.99 9.05
C ARG A 172 -33.71 -20.34 9.41
N PRO A 173 -34.15 -21.60 9.25
CA PRO A 173 -35.51 -21.99 9.65
C PRO A 173 -35.71 -21.62 11.12
N SER A 174 -36.76 -20.85 11.41
CA SER A 174 -37.08 -20.42 12.77
C SER A 174 -37.26 -21.64 13.67
N LEU A 175 -36.78 -21.53 14.91
CA LEU A 175 -36.94 -22.61 15.92
C LEU A 175 -38.40 -23.09 16.12
N LEU A 176 -39.38 -22.25 15.72
CA LEU A 176 -40.81 -22.59 15.76
C LEU A 176 -41.23 -23.65 14.72
N ALA A 177 -40.46 -23.87 13.65
CA ALA A 177 -40.80 -24.92 12.67
C ALA A 177 -40.39 -26.32 13.13
N ARG A 178 -39.50 -26.42 14.14
CA ARG A 178 -39.04 -27.72 14.67
C ARG A 178 -40.00 -28.38 15.68
N VAL A 179 -40.96 -27.64 16.25
CA VAL A 179 -41.86 -28.17 17.29
C VAL A 179 -43.14 -28.79 16.70
N ARG A 180 -43.49 -28.49 15.43
CA ARG A 180 -44.70 -29.04 14.80
C ARG A 180 -44.55 -30.46 14.23
N GLY A 181 -43.36 -31.03 14.24
CA GLY A 181 -43.11 -32.40 13.74
C GLY A 181 -43.22 -33.50 14.78
N LEU A 182 -43.44 -33.20 16.07
CA LEU A 182 -43.41 -34.20 17.16
C LEU A 182 -44.79 -34.64 17.67
N PHE A 183 -45.89 -34.16 17.13
CA PHE A 183 -47.24 -34.60 17.52
C PHE A 183 -48.04 -35.10 16.30
N ARG A 184 -47.60 -36.24 15.77
CA ARG A 184 -48.47 -37.14 14.97
C ARG A 184 -48.02 -38.57 15.22
N ARG A 185 -48.61 -39.16 16.25
CA ARG A 185 -48.97 -40.57 16.37
C ARG A 185 -50.25 -40.63 17.19
#